data_bb86ca3b33a3bd4c0ad8ca1bb7abdeac
#
_entry.id   bb86ca3b33a3bd4c0ad8ca1bb7abdeac
#
_cell.length_a   1.000
_cell.length_b   1.000
_cell.length_c   1.000
_cell.angle_alpha   90.00
_cell.angle_beta   90.00
_cell.angle_gamma   90.00
#
_symmetry.space_group_name_H-M   'P 1'
#
loop_
_entity.id
_entity.type
_entity.pdbx_description
1 polymer ?
#
loop_
_entity_poly.entity_id
_entity_poly.type
_entity_poly.pdbx_seq_one_letter_code
_entity_poly.pdbx_strand_id
1 'polypeptide(L)'
;MADEKIIFSMNGVGKILPHNNRVILKDIYLSFFYGAKIGIVGLNGSGKSTLMKIIAGIEKGYQGEVVWAPGYSVGYLEQEPQMDPEKTVIEVVQEGVQEVMDILKEYEEVNMKFCEPMTDEEMAALIERQGELTEKIEHCGGWEIDSKLERAMDALQCPPSDAKVANLSGGERRRVALCRLLLRQPDVLLLDEPTNHLDTESIQWLEAHLQQYKGTVIAVTHDRYFLDNVAGWILELDRGEGIPWKGNYSSWLDQKSTRLAQEEKQESKRRKALERELEWVRMAPKARHAKSKARLGAYEKLAADDGREKEANLEIFIPNGPRLGNKVIEFKNVSKGYGDKLLYENLNFVLPPAGIVGVIGPNGAGKTTLFRLIMGLEQPDTGEIIVGETVKTAYVDQQHKSIDPEKSVYETIAENSEFVKLGKREVNARAYVSRFNFSGADQEKLFGILSGGERNRLHLALTLKDEGNVLLLDEPTNDVDVNTIRALEEGLENFAGCAVVISHDRWFLDRIATHILAFEGDSQVYFFEGTYSEYEENKKRRLGNEEPKRFKYKKLMAE
;
A
#
# COMPACT_ATOMS: atom_id res chain seq x y z
N MET A 1 23.74 -18.78 17.69
CA MET A 1 23.55 -17.65 16.76
C MET A 1 23.69 -18.28 15.40
N ALA A 2 22.64 -18.34 14.59
CA ALA A 2 22.74 -18.77 13.20
C ALA A 2 23.73 -17.79 12.52
N ASP A 3 24.66 -18.31 11.74
CA ASP A 3 25.59 -17.51 10.94
C ASP A 3 24.73 -16.62 10.00
N GLU A 4 24.60 -15.33 10.33
CA GLU A 4 23.88 -14.34 9.54
C GLU A 4 24.70 -14.09 8.26
N LYS A 5 24.38 -14.84 7.20
CA LYS A 5 25.09 -14.77 5.92
C LYS A 5 24.69 -13.50 5.19
N ILE A 6 25.64 -12.59 4.96
CA ILE A 6 25.42 -11.38 4.16
C ILE A 6 25.25 -11.76 2.70
N ILE A 7 24.18 -11.30 2.08
CA ILE A 7 23.88 -11.54 0.66
C ILE A 7 24.26 -10.39 -0.24
N PHE A 8 24.11 -9.16 0.24
CA PHE A 8 24.65 -7.98 -0.42
C PHE A 8 24.90 -6.85 0.57
N SER A 9 25.74 -5.91 0.17
CA SER A 9 26.07 -4.71 0.93
C SER A 9 26.05 -3.48 0.04
N MET A 10 25.58 -2.38 0.59
CA MET A 10 25.57 -1.05 -0.04
C MET A 10 26.66 -0.21 0.60
N ASN A 11 27.56 0.34 -0.22
CA ASN A 11 28.70 1.12 0.23
C ASN A 11 28.61 2.54 -0.34
N GLY A 12 28.23 3.51 0.51
CA GLY A 12 28.14 4.91 0.12
C GLY A 12 27.13 5.18 -1.00
N VAL A 13 26.01 4.45 -1.01
CA VAL A 13 25.01 4.59 -2.06
C VAL A 13 24.29 5.91 -1.93
N GLY A 14 24.40 6.75 -3.00
CA GLY A 14 23.78 8.05 -3.10
C GLY A 14 23.12 8.27 -4.47
N LYS A 15 22.02 9.03 -4.51
CA LYS A 15 21.32 9.39 -5.73
C LYS A 15 20.89 10.84 -5.73
N ILE A 16 21.26 11.57 -6.77
CA ILE A 16 20.84 12.95 -7.01
C ILE A 16 20.07 12.98 -8.33
N LEU A 17 18.91 13.64 -8.35
CA LEU A 17 18.15 13.84 -9.59
C LEU A 17 18.80 14.95 -10.44
N PRO A 18 19.11 14.67 -11.74
CA PRO A 18 19.81 15.63 -12.60
C PRO A 18 19.04 16.93 -12.86
N HIS A 19 17.69 16.86 -12.88
CA HIS A 19 16.85 17.99 -13.30
C HIS A 19 16.72 19.11 -12.26
N ASN A 20 16.84 18.80 -10.97
CA ASN A 20 16.62 19.76 -9.87
C ASN A 20 17.68 19.70 -8.79
N ASN A 21 18.74 18.96 -8.98
CA ASN A 21 19.82 18.70 -8.00
C ASN A 21 19.28 18.22 -6.62
N ARG A 22 18.08 17.63 -6.58
CA ARG A 22 17.49 17.10 -5.36
C ARG A 22 18.20 15.80 -4.97
N VAL A 23 18.78 15.78 -3.77
CA VAL A 23 19.34 14.56 -3.17
C VAL A 23 18.20 13.66 -2.74
N ILE A 24 18.12 12.44 -3.28
CA ILE A 24 17.12 11.43 -2.91
C ILE A 24 17.70 10.45 -1.91
N LEU A 25 18.92 9.95 -2.18
CA LEU A 25 19.65 9.05 -1.31
C LEU A 25 21.02 9.64 -1.03
N LYS A 26 21.46 9.54 0.24
CA LYS A 26 22.70 10.13 0.70
C LYS A 26 23.50 9.10 1.49
N ASP A 27 24.66 8.74 0.99
CA ASP A 27 25.69 7.95 1.68
C ASP A 27 25.15 6.74 2.46
N ILE A 28 24.35 5.87 1.82
CA ILE A 28 23.75 4.70 2.48
C ILE A 28 24.80 3.60 2.60
N TYR A 29 25.05 3.17 3.86
CA TYR A 29 25.89 2.04 4.22
C TYR A 29 25.07 0.99 4.96
N LEU A 30 24.70 -0.09 4.28
CA LEU A 30 23.85 -1.14 4.83
C LEU A 30 24.32 -2.53 4.34
N SER A 31 24.19 -3.54 5.20
CA SER A 31 24.39 -4.93 4.83
C SER A 31 23.11 -5.72 5.09
N PHE A 32 22.77 -6.60 4.15
CA PHE A 32 21.52 -7.36 4.16
C PHE A 32 21.82 -8.85 4.33
N PHE A 33 21.06 -9.51 5.21
CA PHE A 33 21.26 -10.90 5.58
C PHE A 33 20.27 -11.82 4.88
N TYR A 34 20.69 -13.05 4.61
CA TYR A 34 19.81 -14.07 4.04
C TYR A 34 18.66 -14.41 5.01
N GLY A 35 17.46 -14.53 4.47
CA GLY A 35 16.24 -14.82 5.25
C GLY A 35 15.67 -13.63 6.01
N ALA A 36 16.30 -12.44 5.97
CA ALA A 36 15.77 -11.25 6.62
C ALA A 36 14.46 -10.78 5.95
N LYS A 37 13.49 -10.34 6.77
CA LYS A 37 12.24 -9.74 6.34
C LYS A 37 12.30 -8.26 6.69
N ILE A 38 12.37 -7.39 5.67
CA ILE A 38 12.67 -5.97 5.82
C ILE A 38 11.54 -5.16 5.21
N GLY A 39 10.91 -4.32 6.03
CA GLY A 39 9.95 -3.31 5.57
C GLY A 39 10.65 -1.97 5.36
N ILE A 40 10.48 -1.34 4.20
CA ILE A 40 10.98 0.01 3.93
C ILE A 40 9.86 1.01 4.15
N VAL A 41 10.09 1.98 5.04
CA VAL A 41 9.15 3.05 5.36
C VAL A 41 9.76 4.42 5.08
N GLY A 42 8.93 5.41 4.80
CA GLY A 42 9.36 6.78 4.53
C GLY A 42 8.29 7.56 3.76
N LEU A 43 8.42 8.88 3.72
CA LEU A 43 7.50 9.76 3.01
C LEU A 43 7.47 9.49 1.51
N ASN A 44 6.41 9.93 0.84
CA ASN A 44 6.37 9.88 -0.61
C ASN A 44 7.47 10.77 -1.21
N GLY A 45 8.20 10.21 -2.19
CA GLY A 45 9.39 10.87 -2.76
C GLY A 45 10.66 10.80 -1.91
N SER A 46 10.69 10.01 -0.82
CA SER A 46 11.91 9.75 -0.02
C SER A 46 12.92 8.82 -0.69
N GLY A 47 12.58 8.23 -1.83
CA GLY A 47 13.48 7.37 -2.60
C GLY A 47 13.28 5.86 -2.40
N LYS A 48 12.17 5.42 -1.80
CA LYS A 48 11.87 3.98 -1.56
C LYS A 48 11.99 3.14 -2.83
N SER A 49 11.21 3.48 -3.86
CA SER A 49 11.23 2.75 -5.15
C SER A 49 12.57 2.92 -5.88
N THR A 50 13.27 4.06 -5.72
CA THR A 50 14.61 4.27 -6.26
C THR A 50 15.62 3.31 -5.62
N LEU A 51 15.56 3.17 -4.28
CA LEU A 51 16.40 2.22 -3.55
C LEU A 51 16.15 0.78 -4.02
N MET A 52 14.88 0.40 -4.19
CA MET A 52 14.49 -0.93 -4.71
C MET A 52 15.05 -1.18 -6.12
N LYS A 53 14.95 -0.20 -7.02
CA LYS A 53 15.50 -0.30 -8.38
C LYS A 53 17.03 -0.38 -8.41
N ILE A 54 17.72 0.29 -7.48
CA ILE A 54 19.18 0.17 -7.32
C ILE A 54 19.54 -1.24 -6.86
N ILE A 55 18.85 -1.78 -5.84
CA ILE A 55 19.05 -3.16 -5.36
C ILE A 55 18.75 -4.17 -6.48
N ALA A 56 17.69 -3.96 -7.25
CA ALA A 56 17.34 -4.81 -8.40
C ALA A 56 18.32 -4.71 -9.58
N GLY A 57 19.27 -3.76 -9.56
CA GLY A 57 20.22 -3.51 -10.65
C GLY A 57 19.62 -2.84 -11.90
N ILE A 58 18.38 -2.34 -11.80
CA ILE A 58 17.66 -1.63 -12.87
C ILE A 58 18.19 -0.19 -13.00
N GLU A 59 18.31 0.50 -11.86
CA GLU A 59 18.86 1.86 -11.81
C GLU A 59 20.38 1.81 -11.65
N LYS A 60 21.11 2.32 -12.64
CA LYS A 60 22.58 2.32 -12.68
C LYS A 60 23.21 3.70 -12.43
N GLY A 61 22.42 4.76 -12.48
CA GLY A 61 22.89 6.13 -12.33
C GLY A 61 22.93 6.60 -10.87
N TYR A 62 23.71 5.95 -10.01
CA TYR A 62 23.88 6.29 -8.59
C TYR A 62 25.36 6.37 -8.21
N GLN A 63 25.68 6.98 -7.07
CA GLN A 63 27.03 7.04 -6.48
C GLN A 63 27.20 5.86 -5.52
N GLY A 64 28.45 5.45 -5.29
CA GLY A 64 28.75 4.29 -4.45
C GLY A 64 28.61 2.97 -5.22
N GLU A 65 28.51 1.87 -4.48
CA GLU A 65 28.40 0.53 -5.06
C GLU A 65 27.47 -0.38 -4.27
N VAL A 66 26.86 -1.34 -4.98
CA VAL A 66 26.12 -2.46 -4.38
C VAL A 66 26.90 -3.75 -4.69
N VAL A 67 27.43 -4.38 -3.67
CA VAL A 67 28.25 -5.60 -3.77
C VAL A 67 27.40 -6.80 -3.43
N TRP A 68 27.17 -7.69 -4.39
CA TRP A 68 26.41 -8.92 -4.23
C TRP A 68 27.36 -10.10 -3.94
N ALA A 69 26.95 -10.97 -3.02
CA ALA A 69 27.56 -12.29 -2.92
C ALA A 69 27.18 -13.14 -4.14
N PRO A 70 28.09 -13.98 -4.66
CA PRO A 70 27.80 -14.78 -5.87
C PRO A 70 26.73 -15.83 -5.63
N GLY A 71 25.92 -16.11 -6.67
CA GLY A 71 24.98 -17.20 -6.70
C GLY A 71 23.59 -16.91 -6.15
N TYR A 72 23.23 -15.66 -5.87
CA TYR A 72 21.89 -15.28 -5.43
C TYR A 72 21.05 -14.69 -6.57
N SER A 73 19.82 -15.15 -6.66
CA SER A 73 18.81 -14.64 -7.59
C SER A 73 17.98 -13.53 -6.98
N VAL A 74 17.60 -12.54 -7.79
CA VAL A 74 16.78 -11.39 -7.39
C VAL A 74 15.51 -11.36 -8.21
N GLY A 75 14.37 -11.19 -7.54
CA GLY A 75 13.09 -10.95 -8.17
C GLY A 75 12.52 -9.61 -7.72
N TYR A 76 12.01 -8.82 -8.65
CA TYR A 76 11.45 -7.50 -8.38
C TYR A 76 10.03 -7.37 -8.92
N LEU A 77 9.10 -6.98 -8.06
CA LEU A 77 7.74 -6.61 -8.43
C LEU A 77 7.70 -5.11 -8.71
N GLU A 78 7.56 -4.76 -9.97
CA GLU A 78 7.40 -3.35 -10.40
C GLU A 78 5.99 -2.84 -10.11
N GLN A 79 5.86 -1.51 -9.95
CA GLN A 79 4.56 -0.85 -9.84
C GLN A 79 3.67 -1.08 -11.06
N GLU A 80 4.24 -1.02 -12.26
CA GLU A 80 3.59 -1.29 -13.54
C GLU A 80 4.33 -2.42 -14.27
N PRO A 81 4.01 -3.70 -13.97
CA PRO A 81 4.73 -4.82 -14.56
C PRO A 81 4.50 -4.90 -16.06
N GLN A 82 5.61 -5.02 -16.79
CA GLN A 82 5.58 -5.25 -18.23
C GLN A 82 5.33 -6.73 -18.52
N MET A 83 4.33 -7.01 -19.34
CA MET A 83 3.95 -8.35 -19.77
C MET A 83 3.57 -8.33 -21.24
N ASP A 84 3.79 -9.45 -21.94
CA ASP A 84 3.40 -9.60 -23.32
C ASP A 84 1.85 -9.58 -23.45
N PRO A 85 1.28 -8.62 -24.18
CA PRO A 85 -0.17 -8.45 -24.31
C PRO A 85 -0.87 -9.63 -25.02
N GLU A 86 -0.14 -10.40 -25.84
CA GLU A 86 -0.68 -11.53 -26.59
C GLU A 86 -0.84 -12.82 -25.76
N LYS A 87 -0.10 -12.93 -24.66
CA LYS A 87 -0.14 -14.10 -23.78
C LYS A 87 -1.41 -14.16 -22.94
N THR A 88 -1.75 -15.35 -22.53
CA THR A 88 -2.81 -15.62 -21.54
C THR A 88 -2.25 -15.52 -20.12
N VAL A 89 -3.14 -15.41 -19.13
CA VAL A 89 -2.76 -15.35 -17.71
C VAL A 89 -1.96 -16.57 -17.30
N ILE A 90 -2.41 -17.78 -17.71
CA ILE A 90 -1.71 -19.01 -17.35
C ILE A 90 -0.29 -19.06 -17.95
N GLU A 91 -0.11 -18.65 -19.20
CA GLU A 91 1.21 -18.61 -19.86
C GLU A 91 2.17 -17.69 -19.13
N VAL A 92 1.70 -16.52 -18.67
CA VAL A 92 2.52 -15.59 -17.88
C VAL A 92 2.87 -16.17 -16.51
N VAL A 93 1.92 -16.81 -15.84
CA VAL A 93 2.17 -17.43 -14.52
C VAL A 93 3.15 -18.61 -14.64
N GLN A 94 3.04 -19.41 -15.69
CA GLN A 94 3.96 -20.53 -15.98
C GLN A 94 5.40 -20.08 -16.22
N GLU A 95 5.64 -18.85 -16.72
CA GLU A 95 7.00 -18.29 -16.81
C GLU A 95 7.74 -18.30 -15.47
N GLY A 96 7.01 -18.19 -14.35
CA GLY A 96 7.60 -18.25 -13.01
C GLY A 96 8.17 -19.62 -12.64
N VAL A 97 7.71 -20.68 -13.29
CA VAL A 97 8.12 -22.06 -13.06
C VAL A 97 8.66 -22.73 -14.34
N GLN A 98 9.19 -21.89 -15.26
CA GLN A 98 9.63 -22.36 -16.58
C GLN A 98 10.62 -23.52 -16.50
N GLU A 99 11.58 -23.47 -15.57
CA GLU A 99 12.56 -24.54 -15.39
C GLU A 99 11.90 -25.87 -15.06
N VAL A 100 10.86 -25.87 -14.24
CA VAL A 100 10.11 -27.09 -13.88
C VAL A 100 9.28 -27.57 -15.06
N MET A 101 8.66 -26.65 -15.80
CA MET A 101 7.89 -26.99 -17.01
C MET A 101 8.78 -27.58 -18.10
N ASP A 102 10.00 -27.07 -18.27
CA ASP A 102 10.96 -27.59 -19.23
C ASP A 102 11.42 -29.01 -18.86
N ILE A 103 11.64 -29.29 -17.56
CA ILE A 103 11.98 -30.63 -17.08
C ILE A 103 10.80 -31.60 -17.30
N LEU A 104 9.57 -31.18 -17.01
CA LEU A 104 8.37 -32.00 -17.25
C LEU A 104 8.18 -32.33 -18.74
N LYS A 105 8.38 -31.33 -19.60
CA LYS A 105 8.29 -31.50 -21.04
C LYS A 105 9.36 -32.46 -21.57
N GLU A 106 10.60 -32.31 -21.08
CA GLU A 106 11.67 -33.26 -21.43
C GLU A 106 11.33 -34.69 -20.96
N TYR A 107 10.75 -34.81 -19.76
CA TYR A 107 10.30 -36.10 -19.24
C TYR A 107 9.20 -36.75 -20.13
N GLU A 108 8.23 -35.95 -20.58
CA GLU A 108 7.20 -36.43 -21.52
C GLU A 108 7.80 -36.82 -22.87
N GLU A 109 8.74 -36.04 -23.42
CA GLU A 109 9.44 -36.35 -24.65
C GLU A 109 10.24 -37.68 -24.55
N VAL A 110 10.91 -37.91 -23.42
CA VAL A 110 11.61 -39.16 -23.13
C VAL A 110 10.61 -40.33 -23.07
N ASN A 111 9.46 -40.13 -22.40
CA ASN A 111 8.42 -41.14 -22.33
C ASN A 111 7.82 -41.48 -23.71
N MET A 112 7.63 -40.50 -24.59
CA MET A 112 7.16 -40.75 -25.95
C MET A 112 8.15 -41.57 -26.78
N LYS A 113 9.46 -41.34 -26.60
CA LYS A 113 10.50 -42.08 -27.31
C LYS A 113 10.51 -43.55 -26.97
N PHE A 114 10.05 -43.98 -25.79
CA PHE A 114 9.90 -45.42 -25.49
C PHE A 114 8.91 -46.15 -26.40
N CYS A 115 8.03 -45.44 -27.11
CA CYS A 115 7.09 -46.01 -28.05
C CYS A 115 7.71 -46.24 -29.45
N GLU A 116 8.94 -45.79 -29.68
CA GLU A 116 9.65 -45.95 -30.95
C GLU A 116 10.53 -47.20 -30.91
N PRO A 117 10.74 -47.88 -32.06
CA PRO A 117 11.66 -49.02 -32.12
C PRO A 117 13.10 -48.53 -31.91
N MET A 118 13.80 -49.07 -30.93
CA MET A 118 15.15 -48.67 -30.54
C MET A 118 16.04 -49.88 -30.20
N THR A 119 17.33 -49.67 -30.14
CA THR A 119 18.34 -50.64 -29.70
C THR A 119 18.39 -50.78 -28.19
N ASP A 120 18.95 -51.89 -27.67
CA ASP A 120 19.10 -52.10 -26.22
C ASP A 120 19.98 -51.03 -25.56
N GLU A 121 20.97 -50.48 -26.26
CA GLU A 121 21.85 -49.41 -25.78
C GLU A 121 21.09 -48.06 -25.67
N GLU A 122 20.26 -47.73 -26.66
CA GLU A 122 19.40 -46.55 -26.66
C GLU A 122 18.33 -46.63 -25.55
N MET A 123 17.76 -47.81 -25.34
CA MET A 123 16.81 -48.05 -24.26
C MET A 123 17.45 -47.88 -22.89
N ALA A 124 18.67 -48.36 -22.66
CA ALA A 124 19.38 -48.18 -21.41
C ALA A 124 19.67 -46.68 -21.12
N ALA A 125 20.10 -45.92 -22.13
CA ALA A 125 20.34 -44.48 -22.01
C ALA A 125 19.05 -43.69 -21.71
N LEU A 126 17.92 -44.06 -22.31
CA LEU A 126 16.62 -43.47 -22.04
C LEU A 126 16.13 -43.73 -20.61
N ILE A 127 16.33 -44.95 -20.10
CA ILE A 127 15.97 -45.33 -18.73
C ILE A 127 16.80 -44.50 -17.72
N GLU A 128 18.12 -44.38 -17.96
CA GLU A 128 18.98 -43.54 -17.11
C GLU A 128 18.51 -42.08 -17.11
N ARG A 129 18.24 -41.51 -18.31
CA ARG A 129 17.74 -40.13 -18.43
C ARG A 129 16.39 -39.94 -17.77
N GLN A 130 15.45 -40.87 -17.92
CA GLN A 130 14.16 -40.85 -17.24
C GLN A 130 14.34 -40.85 -15.71
N GLY A 131 15.27 -41.66 -15.17
CA GLY A 131 15.61 -41.72 -13.77
C GLY A 131 16.10 -40.33 -13.25
N GLU A 132 17.07 -39.72 -13.95
CA GLU A 132 17.58 -38.39 -13.62
C GLU A 132 16.47 -37.32 -13.61
N LEU A 133 15.59 -37.36 -14.62
CA LEU A 133 14.48 -36.41 -14.72
C LEU A 133 13.45 -36.66 -13.60
N THR A 134 13.16 -37.91 -13.25
CA THR A 134 12.26 -38.26 -12.15
C THR A 134 12.79 -37.73 -10.82
N GLU A 135 14.09 -37.91 -10.51
CA GLU A 135 14.71 -37.34 -9.32
C GLU A 135 14.64 -35.80 -9.27
N LYS A 136 14.87 -35.14 -10.43
CA LYS A 136 14.74 -33.69 -10.54
C LYS A 136 13.31 -33.22 -10.30
N ILE A 137 12.31 -33.90 -10.91
CA ILE A 137 10.88 -33.56 -10.74
C ILE A 137 10.45 -33.74 -9.28
N GLU A 138 10.89 -34.83 -8.61
CA GLU A 138 10.60 -35.06 -7.21
C GLU A 138 11.25 -33.99 -6.32
N HIS A 139 12.50 -33.61 -6.59
CA HIS A 139 13.22 -32.62 -5.82
C HIS A 139 12.59 -31.21 -5.92
N CYS A 140 12.10 -30.81 -7.09
CA CYS A 140 11.41 -29.53 -7.27
C CYS A 140 9.90 -29.60 -7.02
N GLY A 141 9.35 -30.77 -6.70
CA GLY A 141 7.91 -30.98 -6.49
C GLY A 141 7.09 -30.72 -7.74
N GLY A 142 7.64 -31.10 -8.92
CA GLY A 142 7.05 -30.83 -10.23
C GLY A 142 5.75 -31.60 -10.50
N TRP A 143 5.52 -32.74 -9.85
CA TRP A 143 4.27 -33.50 -10.00
C TRP A 143 3.02 -32.76 -9.52
N GLU A 144 3.18 -31.81 -8.61
CA GLU A 144 2.08 -31.02 -8.05
C GLU A 144 2.05 -29.59 -8.59
N ILE A 145 2.79 -29.29 -9.67
CA ILE A 145 2.98 -27.92 -10.14
C ILE A 145 1.66 -27.27 -10.54
N ASP A 146 0.79 -27.98 -11.26
CA ASP A 146 -0.51 -27.44 -11.68
C ASP A 146 -1.39 -27.08 -10.48
N SER A 147 -1.41 -27.92 -9.46
CA SER A 147 -2.13 -27.65 -8.22
C SER A 147 -1.52 -26.47 -7.43
N LYS A 148 -0.21 -26.27 -7.49
CA LYS A 148 0.46 -25.10 -6.89
C LYS A 148 0.13 -23.82 -7.64
N LEU A 149 0.11 -23.88 -8.99
CA LEU A 149 -0.30 -22.76 -9.85
C LEU A 149 -1.74 -22.34 -9.56
N GLU A 150 -2.68 -23.29 -9.58
CA GLU A 150 -4.09 -23.01 -9.28
C GLU A 150 -4.28 -22.41 -7.90
N ARG A 151 -3.67 -22.99 -6.87
CA ARG A 151 -3.76 -22.46 -5.49
C ARG A 151 -3.21 -21.03 -5.37
N ALA A 152 -2.07 -20.73 -5.99
CA ALA A 152 -1.50 -19.39 -5.97
C ALA A 152 -2.36 -18.38 -6.73
N MET A 153 -2.89 -18.77 -7.90
CA MET A 153 -3.79 -17.95 -8.70
C MET A 153 -5.11 -17.68 -7.98
N ASP A 154 -5.69 -18.68 -7.32
CA ASP A 154 -6.94 -18.54 -6.57
C ASP A 154 -6.74 -17.66 -5.33
N ALA A 155 -5.66 -17.85 -4.59
CA ALA A 155 -5.35 -17.06 -3.38
C ALA A 155 -5.12 -15.57 -3.68
N LEU A 156 -4.51 -15.26 -4.82
CA LEU A 156 -4.29 -13.88 -5.28
C LEU A 156 -5.45 -13.38 -6.15
N GLN A 157 -6.53 -14.15 -6.29
CA GLN A 157 -7.68 -13.82 -7.12
C GLN A 157 -7.27 -13.34 -8.53
N CYS A 158 -6.37 -14.09 -9.16
CA CYS A 158 -5.97 -13.83 -10.54
C CYS A 158 -7.17 -13.96 -11.49
N PRO A 159 -7.17 -13.21 -12.61
CA PRO A 159 -8.17 -13.38 -13.67
C PRO A 159 -8.22 -14.83 -14.19
N PRO A 160 -9.29 -15.21 -14.93
CA PRO A 160 -9.37 -16.54 -15.55
C PRO A 160 -8.11 -16.88 -16.35
N SER A 161 -7.70 -18.14 -16.29
CA SER A 161 -6.44 -18.62 -16.88
C SER A 161 -6.33 -18.38 -18.40
N ASP A 162 -7.46 -18.37 -19.11
CA ASP A 162 -7.59 -18.12 -20.55
C ASP A 162 -7.70 -16.65 -20.95
N ALA A 163 -7.81 -15.74 -19.96
CA ALA A 163 -7.90 -14.30 -20.23
C ALA A 163 -6.59 -13.76 -20.83
N LYS A 164 -6.70 -12.92 -21.87
CA LYS A 164 -5.54 -12.26 -22.48
C LYS A 164 -5.06 -11.09 -21.64
N VAL A 165 -3.75 -10.94 -21.51
CA VAL A 165 -3.09 -9.83 -20.78
C VAL A 165 -3.50 -8.46 -21.30
N ALA A 166 -3.73 -8.32 -22.60
CA ALA A 166 -4.19 -7.07 -23.22
C ALA A 166 -5.47 -6.51 -22.58
N ASN A 167 -6.37 -7.39 -22.14
CA ASN A 167 -7.69 -7.02 -21.62
C ASN A 167 -7.72 -6.80 -20.10
N LEU A 168 -6.58 -7.02 -19.42
CA LEU A 168 -6.50 -6.91 -17.97
C LEU A 168 -6.37 -5.46 -17.52
N SER A 169 -7.04 -5.12 -16.43
CA SER A 169 -6.81 -3.89 -15.67
C SER A 169 -5.41 -3.84 -15.05
N GLY A 170 -4.95 -2.65 -14.66
CA GLY A 170 -3.63 -2.50 -14.00
C GLY A 170 -3.50 -3.34 -12.73
N GLY A 171 -4.54 -3.38 -11.90
CA GLY A 171 -4.56 -4.21 -10.69
C GLY A 171 -4.52 -5.71 -10.98
N GLU A 172 -5.23 -6.17 -12.01
CA GLU A 172 -5.19 -7.58 -12.44
C GLU A 172 -3.81 -7.98 -12.96
N ARG A 173 -3.20 -7.15 -13.81
CA ARG A 173 -1.81 -7.38 -14.28
C ARG A 173 -0.85 -7.50 -13.11
N ARG A 174 -1.01 -6.66 -12.10
CA ARG A 174 -0.15 -6.67 -10.92
C ARG A 174 -0.31 -7.95 -10.10
N ARG A 175 -1.53 -8.46 -9.92
CA ARG A 175 -1.78 -9.75 -9.25
C ARG A 175 -1.14 -10.92 -10.00
N VAL A 176 -1.25 -10.94 -11.32
CA VAL A 176 -0.60 -11.96 -12.17
C VAL A 176 0.93 -11.89 -12.07
N ALA A 177 1.51 -10.68 -12.08
CA ALA A 177 2.94 -10.49 -11.92
C ALA A 177 3.45 -10.94 -10.54
N LEU A 178 2.69 -10.62 -9.49
CA LEU A 178 3.00 -11.07 -8.14
C LEU A 178 2.94 -12.59 -8.04
N CYS A 179 1.91 -13.23 -8.60
CA CYS A 179 1.77 -14.68 -8.65
C CYS A 179 2.99 -15.33 -9.33
N ARG A 180 3.34 -14.88 -10.54
CA ARG A 180 4.54 -15.32 -11.27
C ARG A 180 5.82 -15.18 -10.43
N LEU A 181 5.98 -14.05 -9.76
CA LEU A 181 7.19 -13.76 -8.98
C LEU A 181 7.30 -14.68 -7.74
N LEU A 182 6.19 -14.90 -7.02
CA LEU A 182 6.18 -15.78 -5.85
C LEU A 182 6.45 -17.25 -6.20
N LEU A 183 5.95 -17.70 -7.36
CA LEU A 183 6.19 -19.06 -7.86
C LEU A 183 7.65 -19.28 -8.30
N ARG A 184 8.32 -18.23 -8.77
CA ARG A 184 9.75 -18.28 -9.14
C ARG A 184 10.67 -18.50 -7.94
N GLN A 185 10.27 -18.10 -6.74
CA GLN A 185 10.99 -18.24 -5.48
C GLN A 185 12.45 -17.73 -5.52
N PRO A 186 12.74 -16.49 -5.92
CA PRO A 186 14.11 -15.97 -5.92
C PRO A 186 14.68 -15.86 -4.50
N ASP A 187 16.01 -15.90 -4.35
CA ASP A 187 16.67 -15.75 -3.04
C ASP A 187 16.41 -14.41 -2.38
N VAL A 188 16.25 -13.35 -3.18
CA VAL A 188 15.88 -12.00 -2.74
C VAL A 188 14.63 -11.55 -3.47
N LEU A 189 13.58 -11.31 -2.70
CA LEU A 189 12.28 -10.87 -3.18
C LEU A 189 12.09 -9.39 -2.84
N LEU A 190 11.99 -8.57 -3.87
CA LEU A 190 11.77 -7.13 -3.79
C LEU A 190 10.33 -6.81 -4.18
N LEU A 191 9.54 -6.28 -3.24
CA LEU A 191 8.11 -6.00 -3.41
C LEU A 191 7.83 -4.51 -3.22
N ASP A 192 7.44 -3.83 -4.30
CA ASP A 192 7.05 -2.41 -4.25
C ASP A 192 5.52 -2.31 -4.20
N GLU A 193 4.97 -1.94 -3.04
CA GLU A 193 3.53 -1.84 -2.73
C GLU A 193 2.74 -3.14 -3.05
N PRO A 194 3.14 -4.32 -2.53
CA PRO A 194 2.52 -5.58 -2.91
C PRO A 194 1.06 -5.73 -2.46
N THR A 195 0.62 -4.97 -1.49
CA THR A 195 -0.73 -5.02 -0.92
C THR A 195 -1.74 -4.19 -1.70
N ASN A 196 -1.30 -3.26 -2.56
CA ASN A 196 -2.19 -2.43 -3.37
C ASN A 196 -3.01 -3.30 -4.34
N HIS A 197 -4.30 -3.03 -4.43
CA HIS A 197 -5.28 -3.77 -5.24
C HIS A 197 -5.52 -5.23 -4.82
N LEU A 198 -4.97 -5.68 -3.71
CA LEU A 198 -5.32 -6.94 -3.08
C LEU A 198 -6.45 -6.71 -2.07
N ASP A 199 -7.35 -7.69 -1.97
CA ASP A 199 -8.32 -7.72 -0.90
C ASP A 199 -7.72 -8.31 0.39
N THR A 200 -8.43 -8.17 1.49
CA THR A 200 -7.96 -8.57 2.82
C THR A 200 -7.57 -10.05 2.89
N GLU A 201 -8.29 -10.93 2.18
CA GLU A 201 -8.01 -12.37 2.19
C GLU A 201 -6.71 -12.70 1.43
N SER A 202 -6.51 -12.07 0.25
CA SER A 202 -5.27 -12.20 -0.51
C SER A 202 -4.07 -11.61 0.24
N ILE A 203 -4.24 -10.50 0.98
CA ILE A 203 -3.18 -9.94 1.83
C ILE A 203 -2.81 -10.92 2.96
N GLN A 204 -3.78 -11.49 3.66
CA GLN A 204 -3.53 -12.48 4.72
C GLN A 204 -2.79 -13.71 4.19
N TRP A 205 -3.17 -14.22 3.02
CA TRP A 205 -2.46 -15.31 2.38
C TRP A 205 -1.01 -14.93 2.03
N LEU A 206 -0.81 -13.72 1.47
CA LEU A 206 0.52 -13.21 1.13
C LEU A 206 1.40 -13.08 2.38
N GLU A 207 0.86 -12.56 3.47
CA GLU A 207 1.55 -12.48 4.77
C GLU A 207 2.02 -13.86 5.25
N ALA A 208 1.12 -14.85 5.26
CA ALA A 208 1.43 -16.21 5.66
C ALA A 208 2.49 -16.86 4.75
N HIS A 209 2.40 -16.62 3.45
CA HIS A 209 3.38 -17.11 2.47
C HIS A 209 4.76 -16.48 2.70
N LEU A 210 4.85 -15.15 2.91
CA LEU A 210 6.10 -14.44 3.11
C LEU A 210 6.75 -14.73 4.46
N GLN A 211 5.97 -15.03 5.51
CA GLN A 211 6.50 -15.49 6.79
C GLN A 211 7.25 -16.83 6.65
N GLN A 212 6.75 -17.73 5.82
CA GLN A 212 7.36 -19.04 5.56
C GLN A 212 8.46 -18.99 4.47
N TYR A 213 8.58 -17.88 3.77
CA TYR A 213 9.54 -17.71 2.69
C TYR A 213 10.98 -17.82 3.20
N LYS A 214 11.79 -18.71 2.63
CA LYS A 214 13.16 -18.96 3.10
C LYS A 214 14.15 -17.85 2.74
N GLY A 215 13.95 -17.20 1.59
CA GLY A 215 14.79 -16.11 1.10
C GLY A 215 14.57 -14.79 1.84
N THR A 216 15.34 -13.79 1.47
CA THR A 216 15.21 -12.42 1.97
C THR A 216 14.03 -11.72 1.28
N VAL A 217 13.21 -11.02 2.07
CA VAL A 217 12.11 -10.21 1.55
C VAL A 217 12.37 -8.76 1.91
N ILE A 218 12.31 -7.89 0.91
CA ILE A 218 12.36 -6.45 1.10
C ILE A 218 11.08 -5.87 0.50
N ALA A 219 10.22 -5.31 1.34
CA ALA A 219 8.92 -4.80 0.93
C ALA A 219 8.79 -3.30 1.23
N VAL A 220 8.35 -2.54 0.24
CA VAL A 220 7.85 -1.17 0.43
C VAL A 220 6.34 -1.26 0.48
N THR A 221 5.72 -0.83 1.56
CA THR A 221 4.25 -0.75 1.63
C THR A 221 3.81 0.26 2.68
N HIS A 222 2.61 0.79 2.51
CA HIS A 222 1.91 1.62 3.48
C HIS A 222 0.99 0.80 4.40
N ASP A 223 0.78 -0.50 4.13
CA ASP A 223 0.02 -1.40 4.99
C ASP A 223 0.82 -1.73 6.26
N ARG A 224 0.39 -1.12 7.35
CA ARG A 224 1.04 -1.23 8.67
C ARG A 224 0.89 -2.62 9.29
N TYR A 225 -0.26 -3.28 9.10
CA TYR A 225 -0.49 -4.66 9.54
C TYR A 225 0.41 -5.64 8.81
N PHE A 226 0.55 -5.46 7.50
CA PHE A 226 1.48 -6.28 6.72
C PHE A 226 2.91 -6.14 7.24
N LEU A 227 3.38 -4.91 7.49
CA LEU A 227 4.71 -4.67 8.06
C LEU A 227 4.85 -5.25 9.47
N ASP A 228 3.79 -5.19 10.27
CA ASP A 228 3.81 -5.72 11.64
C ASP A 228 3.87 -7.25 11.66
N ASN A 229 3.19 -7.92 10.71
CA ASN A 229 3.13 -9.36 10.61
C ASN A 229 4.34 -9.98 9.89
N VAL A 230 4.90 -9.31 8.88
CA VAL A 230 5.94 -9.89 8.02
C VAL A 230 7.34 -9.39 8.38
N ALA A 231 7.50 -8.10 8.71
CA ALA A 231 8.82 -7.52 8.88
C ALA A 231 9.45 -7.85 10.24
N GLY A 232 10.70 -8.28 10.23
CA GLY A 232 11.57 -8.39 11.41
C GLY A 232 12.55 -7.22 11.54
N TRP A 233 12.64 -6.40 10.49
CA TRP A 233 13.44 -5.18 10.42
C TRP A 233 12.68 -4.10 9.67
N ILE A 234 12.80 -2.87 10.13
CA ILE A 234 12.29 -1.69 9.41
C ILE A 234 13.48 -0.84 8.97
N LEU A 235 13.52 -0.53 7.68
CA LEU A 235 14.46 0.44 7.11
C LEU A 235 13.71 1.75 6.85
N GLU A 236 13.97 2.74 7.68
CA GLU A 236 13.40 4.07 7.52
C GLU A 236 14.25 4.90 6.56
N LEU A 237 13.64 5.44 5.51
CA LEU A 237 14.26 6.43 4.62
C LEU A 237 13.80 7.82 5.05
N ASP A 238 14.68 8.52 5.75
CA ASP A 238 14.45 9.90 6.20
C ASP A 238 15.52 10.81 5.61
N ARG A 239 15.11 11.83 4.85
CA ARG A 239 15.98 12.86 4.23
C ARG A 239 17.18 12.31 3.44
N GLY A 240 16.97 11.18 2.79
CA GLY A 240 17.97 10.47 1.99
C GLY A 240 18.87 9.53 2.79
N GLU A 241 18.78 9.50 4.11
CA GLU A 241 19.51 8.57 4.96
C GLU A 241 18.69 7.29 5.19
N GLY A 242 19.37 6.15 5.25
CA GLY A 242 18.75 4.85 5.55
C GLY A 242 19.03 4.44 7.00
N ILE A 243 18.00 4.41 7.83
CA ILE A 243 18.10 4.11 9.26
C ILE A 243 17.48 2.74 9.53
N PRO A 244 18.28 1.70 9.86
CA PRO A 244 17.75 0.39 10.17
C PRO A 244 17.25 0.30 11.63
N TRP A 245 16.08 -0.30 11.82
CA TRP A 245 15.46 -0.54 13.11
C TRP A 245 15.16 -2.03 13.25
N LYS A 246 15.50 -2.61 14.37
CA LYS A 246 15.18 -4.01 14.66
C LYS A 246 13.78 -4.13 15.23
N GLY A 247 12.98 -5.04 14.66
CA GLY A 247 11.62 -5.31 15.07
C GLY A 247 10.61 -5.01 13.94
N ASN A 248 9.34 -5.15 14.25
CA ASN A 248 8.21 -4.90 13.38
C ASN A 248 7.80 -3.40 13.38
N TYR A 249 6.71 -3.06 12.68
CA TYR A 249 6.24 -1.69 12.55
C TYR A 249 5.87 -1.04 13.90
N SER A 250 5.16 -1.76 14.77
CA SER A 250 4.78 -1.28 16.11
C SER A 250 6.01 -0.96 16.95
N SER A 251 7.00 -1.86 16.94
CA SER A 251 8.28 -1.67 17.64
C SER A 251 9.06 -0.46 17.11
N TRP A 252 9.08 -0.27 15.78
CA TRP A 252 9.69 0.91 15.15
C TRP A 252 9.01 2.20 15.60
N LEU A 253 7.67 2.21 15.67
CA LEU A 253 6.90 3.40 16.07
C LEU A 253 7.26 3.85 17.49
N ASP A 254 7.37 2.91 18.43
CA ASP A 254 7.76 3.15 19.82
C ASP A 254 9.21 3.67 19.91
N GLN A 255 10.12 3.05 19.20
CA GLN A 255 11.53 3.45 19.15
C GLN A 255 11.68 4.85 18.52
N LYS A 256 10.93 5.13 17.42
CA LYS A 256 10.93 6.45 16.78
C LYS A 256 10.38 7.54 17.70
N SER A 257 9.26 7.27 18.39
CA SER A 257 8.66 8.22 19.34
C SER A 257 9.63 8.59 20.46
N THR A 258 10.33 7.59 21.01
CA THR A 258 11.35 7.79 22.06
C THR A 258 12.53 8.62 21.54
N ARG A 259 12.99 8.36 20.32
CA ARG A 259 14.08 9.12 19.68
C ARG A 259 13.67 10.57 19.43
N LEU A 260 12.48 10.81 18.87
CA LEU A 260 11.98 12.17 18.65
C LEU A 260 11.85 12.97 19.95
N ALA A 261 11.35 12.35 21.04
CA ALA A 261 11.28 12.99 22.34
C ALA A 261 12.68 13.33 22.91
N GLN A 262 13.69 12.54 22.63
CA GLN A 262 15.08 12.82 23.02
C GLN A 262 15.68 13.95 22.16
N GLU A 263 15.44 13.93 20.84
CA GLU A 263 15.86 14.99 19.90
C GLU A 263 15.23 16.33 20.27
N GLU A 264 13.92 16.39 20.58
CA GLU A 264 13.27 17.62 21.05
C GLU A 264 13.87 18.19 22.34
N LYS A 265 14.19 17.30 23.28
CA LYS A 265 14.86 17.73 24.52
C LYS A 265 16.26 18.29 24.26
N GLN A 266 17.02 17.69 23.34
CA GLN A 266 18.34 18.15 22.94
C GLN A 266 18.26 19.48 22.20
N GLU A 267 17.30 19.61 21.25
CA GLU A 267 17.09 20.82 20.48
C GLU A 267 16.61 22.00 21.36
N SER A 268 15.71 21.73 22.31
CA SER A 268 15.30 22.73 23.31
C SER A 268 16.48 23.21 24.17
N LYS A 269 17.39 22.30 24.59
CA LYS A 269 18.61 22.67 25.30
C LYS A 269 19.56 23.49 24.42
N ARG A 270 19.72 23.07 23.16
CA ARG A 270 20.56 23.74 22.16
C ARG A 270 20.03 25.16 21.89
N ARG A 271 18.70 25.31 21.64
CA ARG A 271 18.07 26.59 21.42
C ARG A 271 18.27 27.55 22.61
N LYS A 272 18.07 27.07 23.83
CA LYS A 272 18.36 27.83 25.05
C LYS A 272 19.83 28.24 25.16
N ALA A 273 20.76 27.36 24.75
CA ALA A 273 22.17 27.69 24.71
C ALA A 273 22.47 28.76 23.64
N LEU A 274 21.88 28.62 22.46
CA LEU A 274 22.03 29.58 21.35
C LEU A 274 21.44 30.93 21.70
N GLU A 275 20.30 31.00 22.36
CA GLU A 275 19.70 32.24 22.88
C GLU A 275 20.60 32.93 23.89
N ARG A 276 21.18 32.19 24.85
CA ARG A 276 22.16 32.73 25.82
C ARG A 276 23.42 33.27 25.15
N GLU A 277 23.96 32.55 24.17
CA GLU A 277 25.13 32.99 23.42
C GLU A 277 24.79 34.19 22.51
N LEU A 278 23.59 34.25 21.94
CA LEU A 278 23.10 35.42 21.18
C LEU A 278 22.96 36.66 22.05
N GLU A 279 22.40 36.52 23.26
CA GLU A 279 22.34 37.62 24.23
C GLU A 279 23.74 38.12 24.56
N TRP A 280 24.70 37.20 24.81
CA TRP A 280 26.08 37.57 25.06
C TRP A 280 26.72 38.28 23.87
N VAL A 281 26.48 37.84 22.63
CA VAL A 281 26.97 38.49 21.40
C VAL A 281 26.39 39.91 21.26
N ARG A 282 25.14 40.14 21.66
CA ARG A 282 24.45 41.44 21.61
C ARG A 282 24.87 42.41 22.72
N MET A 283 25.52 41.97 23.77
CA MET A 283 26.03 42.84 24.84
C MET A 283 27.06 43.85 24.33
N ALA A 284 27.06 45.06 24.91
CA ALA A 284 27.88 46.17 24.48
C ALA A 284 29.40 45.88 24.50
N PRO A 285 30.22 46.54 23.63
CA PRO A 285 31.65 46.25 23.45
C PRO A 285 32.49 46.31 24.75
N LYS A 286 32.11 47.09 25.74
CA LYS A 286 32.82 47.19 27.03
C LYS A 286 32.75 45.92 27.87
N ALA A 287 31.75 45.06 27.66
CA ALA A 287 31.63 43.77 28.32
C ALA A 287 32.35 42.62 27.54
N ARG A 288 32.83 42.92 26.34
CA ARG A 288 33.52 41.96 25.45
C ARG A 288 35.01 41.81 25.67
N HIS A 289 35.60 42.47 26.70
CA HIS A 289 37.05 42.46 26.86
C HIS A 289 37.66 41.04 26.86
N ALA A 290 38.37 40.79 25.78
CA ALA A 290 39.45 39.81 25.65
C ALA A 290 39.08 38.30 25.70
N LYS A 291 37.93 37.91 25.22
CA LYS A 291 37.67 36.46 24.98
C LYS A 291 36.53 36.32 23.99
N SER A 292 36.66 35.68 23.00
CA SER A 292 37.36 34.57 22.50
C SER A 292 36.87 34.31 21.10
N LYS A 293 37.73 34.32 20.14
CA LYS A 293 37.50 33.69 18.83
C LYS A 293 36.90 32.29 19.01
N ALA A 294 37.25 31.59 20.10
CA ALA A 294 36.73 30.26 20.42
C ALA A 294 35.23 30.25 20.73
N ARG A 295 34.68 31.26 21.44
CA ARG A 295 33.26 31.34 21.79
C ARG A 295 32.39 31.83 20.62
N LEU A 296 32.94 32.76 19.78
CA LEU A 296 32.32 33.12 18.52
C LEU A 296 32.28 31.95 17.55
N GLY A 297 33.39 31.19 17.40
CA GLY A 297 33.45 29.98 16.60
C GLY A 297 32.57 28.86 17.13
N ALA A 298 32.34 28.76 18.43
CA ALA A 298 31.36 27.85 19.03
C ALA A 298 29.91 28.25 18.70
N TYR A 299 29.60 29.58 18.74
CA TYR A 299 28.32 30.11 18.30
C TYR A 299 28.08 29.86 16.79
N GLU A 300 29.09 30.16 15.96
CA GLU A 300 29.01 29.94 14.51
C GLU A 300 28.82 28.45 14.16
N LYS A 301 29.48 27.54 14.88
CA LYS A 301 29.25 26.10 14.74
C LYS A 301 27.86 25.68 15.20
N LEU A 302 27.36 26.22 16.32
CA LEU A 302 26.00 25.96 16.82
C LEU A 302 24.92 26.54 15.90
N ALA A 303 25.20 27.68 15.24
CA ALA A 303 24.29 28.32 14.30
C ALA A 303 24.35 27.72 12.89
N ALA A 304 25.53 27.25 12.45
CA ALA A 304 25.72 26.60 11.15
C ALA A 304 25.18 25.17 11.09
N ASP A 305 25.00 24.53 12.24
CA ASP A 305 24.33 23.25 12.33
C ASP A 305 22.81 23.52 12.30
N ASP A 306 22.24 23.71 11.11
CA ASP A 306 20.83 23.99 10.90
C ASP A 306 19.97 22.91 11.57
N GLY A 307 19.19 23.35 12.58
CA GLY A 307 18.26 22.48 13.28
C GLY A 307 17.36 21.80 12.26
N ARG A 308 17.16 20.49 12.41
CA ARG A 308 16.25 19.71 11.57
C ARG A 308 14.89 20.44 11.51
N GLU A 309 14.46 20.82 10.32
CA GLU A 309 13.12 21.38 10.13
C GLU A 309 12.11 20.38 10.68
N LYS A 310 11.23 20.84 11.57
CA LYS A 310 10.13 20.00 12.06
C LYS A 310 9.27 19.61 10.88
N GLU A 311 8.99 18.32 10.75
CA GLU A 311 7.89 17.89 9.90
C GLU A 311 6.65 18.67 10.32
N ALA A 312 6.07 19.45 9.41
CA ALA A 312 4.84 20.17 9.68
C ALA A 312 3.76 19.13 10.00
N ASN A 313 3.16 19.19 11.19
CA ASN A 313 2.01 18.35 11.49
C ASN A 313 0.93 18.64 10.46
N LEU A 314 0.65 17.67 9.63
CA LEU A 314 -0.46 17.73 8.68
C LEU A 314 -1.76 17.65 9.49
N GLU A 315 -2.64 18.62 9.33
CA GLU A 315 -3.95 18.65 9.98
C GLU A 315 -5.03 18.77 8.90
N ILE A 316 -5.82 17.72 8.69
CA ILE A 316 -6.96 17.73 7.79
C ILE A 316 -8.20 18.06 8.59
N PHE A 317 -8.81 19.22 8.28
CA PHE A 317 -10.07 19.63 8.86
C PHE A 317 -11.22 19.28 7.91
N ILE A 318 -12.16 18.47 8.37
CA ILE A 318 -13.39 18.11 7.64
C ILE A 318 -14.51 19.03 8.14
N PRO A 319 -15.07 19.89 7.26
CA PRO A 319 -16.17 20.76 7.66
C PRO A 319 -17.43 19.95 7.98
N ASN A 320 -18.09 20.32 9.07
CA ASN A 320 -19.37 19.72 9.42
C ASN A 320 -20.45 20.24 8.47
N GLY A 321 -21.13 19.36 7.77
CA GLY A 321 -22.31 19.67 6.98
C GLY A 321 -23.54 20.04 7.85
N PRO A 322 -24.73 20.11 7.22
CA PRO A 322 -25.98 20.32 7.93
C PRO A 322 -26.19 19.27 9.03
N ARG A 323 -26.90 19.64 10.11
CA ARG A 323 -27.18 18.69 11.20
C ARG A 323 -28.00 17.50 10.67
N LEU A 324 -27.51 16.29 10.93
CA LEU A 324 -28.22 15.04 10.61
C LEU A 324 -29.49 14.88 11.45
N GLY A 325 -30.54 14.38 10.82
CA GLY A 325 -31.76 13.94 11.49
C GLY A 325 -31.57 12.56 12.15
N ASN A 326 -32.63 12.06 12.78
CA ASN A 326 -32.62 10.75 13.44
C ASN A 326 -32.53 9.56 12.47
N LYS A 327 -32.94 9.74 11.22
CA LYS A 327 -32.80 8.75 10.15
C LYS A 327 -31.72 9.23 9.18
N VAL A 328 -30.65 8.46 9.06
CA VAL A 328 -29.55 8.76 8.14
C VAL A 328 -29.74 7.95 6.85
N ILE A 329 -29.40 6.68 6.84
CA ILE A 329 -29.61 5.77 5.73
C ILE A 329 -30.05 4.42 6.29
N GLU A 330 -31.14 3.86 5.75
CA GLU A 330 -31.71 2.58 6.16
C GLU A 330 -31.90 1.68 4.92
N PHE A 331 -31.33 0.49 4.98
CA PHE A 331 -31.51 -0.57 3.98
C PHE A 331 -32.52 -1.58 4.47
N LYS A 332 -33.54 -1.89 3.67
CA LYS A 332 -34.61 -2.84 3.97
C LYS A 332 -34.71 -3.91 2.90
N ASN A 333 -34.27 -5.12 3.24
CA ASN A 333 -34.32 -6.30 2.37
C ASN A 333 -33.76 -6.03 0.96
N VAL A 334 -32.67 -5.27 0.88
CA VAL A 334 -32.07 -4.86 -0.37
C VAL A 334 -31.28 -6.01 -0.98
N SER A 335 -31.59 -6.34 -2.24
CA SER A 335 -30.80 -7.28 -3.03
C SER A 335 -30.36 -6.62 -4.33
N LYS A 336 -29.15 -6.98 -4.79
CA LYS A 336 -28.56 -6.47 -6.03
C LYS A 336 -27.70 -7.53 -6.71
N GLY A 337 -27.89 -7.66 -8.03
CA GLY A 337 -27.09 -8.53 -8.88
C GLY A 337 -26.79 -7.92 -10.24
N TYR A 338 -25.90 -8.54 -10.99
CA TYR A 338 -25.59 -8.20 -12.38
C TYR A 338 -25.47 -9.50 -13.20
N GLY A 339 -26.30 -9.64 -14.23
CA GLY A 339 -26.38 -10.86 -15.01
C GLY A 339 -26.66 -12.08 -14.11
N ASP A 340 -25.80 -13.08 -14.14
CA ASP A 340 -25.96 -14.30 -13.34
C ASP A 340 -25.38 -14.21 -11.91
N LYS A 341 -24.79 -13.06 -11.55
CA LYS A 341 -24.11 -12.89 -10.25
C LYS A 341 -24.96 -12.09 -9.30
N LEU A 342 -25.39 -12.71 -8.20
CA LEU A 342 -26.02 -12.04 -7.08
C LEU A 342 -24.94 -11.50 -6.14
N LEU A 343 -24.81 -10.18 -6.01
CA LEU A 343 -23.81 -9.54 -5.16
C LEU A 343 -24.16 -9.69 -3.69
N TYR A 344 -25.36 -9.31 -3.30
CA TYR A 344 -25.91 -9.48 -1.96
C TYR A 344 -27.42 -9.66 -1.98
N GLU A 345 -27.89 -10.37 -0.97
CA GLU A 345 -29.31 -10.77 -0.82
C GLU A 345 -29.81 -10.33 0.55
N ASN A 346 -31.01 -9.71 0.57
CA ASN A 346 -31.68 -9.30 1.80
C ASN A 346 -30.83 -8.47 2.77
N LEU A 347 -30.04 -7.53 2.24
CA LEU A 347 -29.23 -6.64 3.03
C LEU A 347 -30.11 -5.73 3.89
N ASN A 348 -29.91 -5.80 5.21
CA ASN A 348 -30.58 -4.97 6.20
C ASN A 348 -29.55 -4.35 7.11
N PHE A 349 -29.43 -3.02 7.10
CA PHE A 349 -28.66 -2.29 8.11
C PHE A 349 -29.13 -0.83 8.17
N VAL A 350 -28.77 -0.17 9.26
CA VAL A 350 -29.01 1.27 9.46
C VAL A 350 -27.67 1.94 9.72
N LEU A 351 -27.38 3.01 9.00
CA LEU A 351 -26.21 3.82 9.27
C LEU A 351 -26.41 4.59 10.58
N PRO A 352 -25.60 4.29 11.63
CA PRO A 352 -25.77 4.91 12.94
C PRO A 352 -25.39 6.40 12.89
N PRO A 353 -26.12 7.27 13.64
CA PRO A 353 -25.74 8.68 13.76
C PRO A 353 -24.35 8.84 14.34
N ALA A 354 -23.52 9.69 13.74
CA ALA A 354 -22.11 9.89 14.06
C ALA A 354 -21.27 8.60 14.00
N GLY A 355 -21.76 7.55 13.32
CA GLY A 355 -21.04 6.30 13.13
C GLY A 355 -20.13 6.34 11.91
N ILE A 356 -19.00 5.65 12.02
CA ILE A 356 -18.12 5.37 10.91
C ILE A 356 -18.22 3.88 10.59
N VAL A 357 -18.74 3.56 9.40
CA VAL A 357 -18.92 2.17 8.95
C VAL A 357 -17.79 1.80 7.99
N GLY A 358 -16.92 0.89 8.41
CA GLY A 358 -15.91 0.29 7.56
C GLY A 358 -16.53 -0.81 6.69
N VAL A 359 -16.36 -0.73 5.38
CA VAL A 359 -16.86 -1.72 4.41
C VAL A 359 -15.70 -2.56 3.93
N ILE A 360 -15.77 -3.85 4.20
CA ILE A 360 -14.71 -4.81 3.84
C ILE A 360 -15.29 -5.97 3.01
N GLY A 361 -14.41 -6.62 2.27
CA GLY A 361 -14.74 -7.80 1.46
C GLY A 361 -13.94 -7.90 0.19
N PRO A 362 -14.06 -9.00 -0.55
CA PRO A 362 -13.29 -9.25 -1.77
C PRO A 362 -13.54 -8.21 -2.87
N ASN A 363 -12.59 -8.15 -3.81
CA ASN A 363 -12.76 -7.34 -5.00
C ASN A 363 -13.93 -7.85 -5.85
N GLY A 364 -14.76 -6.92 -6.32
CA GLY A 364 -15.96 -7.26 -7.08
C GLY A 364 -17.17 -7.70 -6.25
N ALA A 365 -17.08 -7.75 -4.91
CA ALA A 365 -18.19 -8.13 -4.03
C ALA A 365 -19.39 -7.17 -4.04
N GLY A 366 -19.26 -6.01 -4.69
CA GLY A 366 -20.35 -5.02 -4.77
C GLY A 366 -20.19 -3.84 -3.82
N LYS A 367 -19.00 -3.62 -3.25
CA LYS A 367 -18.72 -2.50 -2.33
C LYS A 367 -19.02 -1.14 -2.98
N THR A 368 -18.44 -0.87 -4.15
CA THR A 368 -18.69 0.38 -4.91
C THR A 368 -20.15 0.45 -5.39
N THR A 369 -20.79 -0.69 -5.69
CA THR A 369 -22.23 -0.73 -6.01
C THR A 369 -23.09 -0.26 -4.85
N LEU A 370 -22.72 -0.61 -3.61
CA LEU A 370 -23.38 -0.11 -2.40
C LEU A 370 -23.36 1.43 -2.35
N PHE A 371 -22.24 2.06 -2.69
CA PHE A 371 -22.14 3.53 -2.76
C PHE A 371 -23.03 4.12 -3.84
N ARG A 372 -23.07 3.51 -5.03
CA ARG A 372 -23.96 3.95 -6.11
C ARG A 372 -25.43 3.87 -5.73
N LEU A 373 -25.83 2.84 -4.99
CA LEU A 373 -27.16 2.70 -4.43
C LEU A 373 -27.48 3.80 -3.40
N ILE A 374 -26.55 4.11 -2.49
CA ILE A 374 -26.72 5.20 -1.50
C ILE A 374 -26.90 6.55 -2.19
N MET A 375 -26.14 6.79 -3.26
CA MET A 375 -26.23 8.03 -4.05
C MET A 375 -27.44 8.07 -4.98
N GLY A 376 -28.23 7.00 -5.09
CA GLY A 376 -29.36 6.92 -6.01
C GLY A 376 -28.98 6.85 -7.50
N LEU A 377 -27.69 6.59 -7.80
CA LEU A 377 -27.20 6.41 -9.18
C LEU A 377 -27.63 5.06 -9.77
N GLU A 378 -27.89 4.10 -8.91
CA GLU A 378 -28.45 2.80 -9.25
C GLU A 378 -29.65 2.48 -8.37
N GLN A 379 -30.52 1.59 -8.83
CA GLN A 379 -31.66 1.10 -8.06
C GLN A 379 -31.40 -0.33 -7.59
N PRO A 380 -31.88 -0.72 -6.40
CA PRO A 380 -31.86 -2.10 -5.97
C PRO A 380 -32.80 -2.95 -6.83
N ASP A 381 -32.50 -4.24 -6.98
CA ASP A 381 -33.37 -5.17 -7.69
C ASP A 381 -34.59 -5.55 -6.83
N THR A 382 -34.39 -5.66 -5.52
CA THR A 382 -35.47 -5.83 -4.52
C THR A 382 -35.15 -5.01 -3.27
N GLY A 383 -36.19 -4.71 -2.48
CA GLY A 383 -36.06 -3.94 -1.24
C GLY A 383 -36.10 -2.44 -1.44
N GLU A 384 -35.81 -1.70 -0.41
CA GLU A 384 -35.90 -0.24 -0.36
C GLU A 384 -34.71 0.35 0.39
N ILE A 385 -34.22 1.49 -0.11
CA ILE A 385 -33.17 2.30 0.56
C ILE A 385 -33.81 3.63 0.93
N ILE A 386 -33.85 3.92 2.22
CA ILE A 386 -34.40 5.16 2.73
C ILE A 386 -33.24 6.08 3.11
N VAL A 387 -33.11 7.19 2.40
CA VAL A 387 -32.13 8.25 2.69
C VAL A 387 -32.86 9.40 3.37
N GLY A 388 -32.35 9.83 4.51
CA GLY A 388 -32.96 10.93 5.29
C GLY A 388 -32.94 12.25 4.53
N GLU A 389 -33.99 13.07 4.70
CA GLU A 389 -34.14 14.37 3.99
C GLU A 389 -32.99 15.36 4.28
N THR A 390 -32.32 15.24 5.43
CA THR A 390 -31.21 16.09 5.84
C THR A 390 -29.85 15.59 5.40
N VAL A 391 -29.80 14.43 4.73
CA VAL A 391 -28.55 13.80 4.29
C VAL A 391 -28.02 14.55 3.06
N LYS A 392 -26.77 15.00 3.18
CA LYS A 392 -25.96 15.52 2.08
C LYS A 392 -24.72 14.64 1.93
N THR A 393 -24.72 13.80 0.91
CA THR A 393 -23.59 12.91 0.64
C THR A 393 -22.43 13.66 -0.01
N ALA A 394 -21.20 13.36 0.41
CA ALA A 394 -19.97 13.73 -0.30
C ALA A 394 -19.21 12.46 -0.64
N TYR A 395 -18.91 12.26 -1.92
CA TYR A 395 -18.35 11.02 -2.44
C TYR A 395 -16.97 11.21 -3.06
N VAL A 396 -16.00 10.40 -2.63
CA VAL A 396 -14.68 10.30 -3.24
C VAL A 396 -14.68 9.12 -4.21
N ASP A 397 -14.66 9.42 -5.52
CA ASP A 397 -14.63 8.41 -6.59
C ASP A 397 -13.19 8.06 -6.98
N GLN A 398 -12.95 6.79 -7.27
CA GLN A 398 -11.67 6.31 -7.82
C GLN A 398 -11.40 6.77 -9.27
N GLN A 399 -12.41 7.16 -10.03
CA GLN A 399 -12.29 7.33 -11.48
C GLN A 399 -11.91 8.74 -11.97
N HIS A 400 -11.79 9.75 -11.11
CA HIS A 400 -11.28 11.11 -11.41
C HIS A 400 -11.85 11.79 -12.68
N LYS A 401 -13.02 11.38 -13.18
CA LYS A 401 -13.55 11.77 -14.51
C LYS A 401 -14.01 13.23 -14.61
N SER A 402 -14.09 13.94 -13.49
CA SER A 402 -14.69 15.29 -13.44
C SER A 402 -13.69 16.44 -13.40
N ILE A 403 -12.37 16.15 -13.35
CA ILE A 403 -11.34 17.18 -13.21
C ILE A 403 -10.70 17.47 -14.57
N ASP A 404 -10.58 18.75 -14.90
CA ASP A 404 -9.94 19.22 -16.13
C ASP A 404 -8.41 18.94 -16.05
N PRO A 405 -7.85 18.16 -16.98
CA PRO A 405 -6.43 17.80 -16.96
C PRO A 405 -5.48 18.99 -17.18
N GLU A 406 -5.97 20.11 -17.73
CA GLU A 406 -5.17 21.31 -18.00
C GLU A 406 -5.14 22.30 -16.83
N LYS A 407 -5.95 22.08 -15.78
CA LYS A 407 -5.92 22.92 -14.58
C LYS A 407 -4.81 22.47 -13.63
N SER A 408 -4.20 23.45 -12.96
CA SER A 408 -3.26 23.17 -11.87
C SER A 408 -3.98 22.68 -10.61
N VAL A 409 -3.24 22.04 -9.71
CA VAL A 409 -3.77 21.64 -8.39
C VAL A 409 -4.40 22.82 -7.67
N TYR A 410 -3.73 23.97 -7.69
CA TYR A 410 -4.24 25.20 -7.08
C TYR A 410 -5.53 25.68 -7.72
N GLU A 411 -5.58 25.81 -9.05
CA GLU A 411 -6.76 26.28 -9.79
C GLU A 411 -7.96 25.36 -9.59
N THR A 412 -7.72 24.05 -9.51
CA THR A 412 -8.76 23.03 -9.27
C THR A 412 -9.44 23.23 -7.91
N ILE A 413 -8.66 23.54 -6.86
CA ILE A 413 -9.19 23.75 -5.49
C ILE A 413 -9.75 25.16 -5.31
N ALA A 414 -9.06 26.17 -5.87
CA ALA A 414 -9.40 27.57 -5.69
C ALA A 414 -10.68 28.01 -6.42
N GLU A 415 -11.03 27.37 -7.53
CA GLU A 415 -12.24 27.70 -8.34
C GLU A 415 -12.42 29.21 -8.56
N ASN A 416 -11.33 29.92 -8.88
CA ASN A 416 -11.26 31.37 -9.05
C ASN A 416 -11.37 32.22 -7.75
N SER A 417 -11.20 31.63 -6.56
CA SER A 417 -11.17 32.33 -5.28
C SER A 417 -9.84 32.07 -4.56
N GLU A 418 -9.25 33.09 -3.97
CA GLU A 418 -8.05 32.90 -3.12
C GLU A 418 -8.37 32.19 -1.80
N PHE A 419 -9.64 32.08 -1.43
CA PHE A 419 -10.08 31.48 -0.18
C PHE A 419 -11.04 30.32 -0.44
N VAL A 420 -10.82 29.22 0.27
CA VAL A 420 -11.73 28.06 0.33
C VAL A 420 -12.62 28.21 1.56
N LYS A 421 -13.92 28.10 1.36
CA LYS A 421 -14.88 28.09 2.47
C LYS A 421 -14.98 26.67 3.04
N LEU A 422 -14.76 26.55 4.34
CA LEU A 422 -14.87 25.31 5.09
C LEU A 422 -15.87 25.53 6.24
N GLY A 423 -17.14 25.36 5.97
CA GLY A 423 -18.21 25.69 6.89
C GLY A 423 -18.25 27.20 7.20
N LYS A 424 -17.98 27.55 8.46
CA LYS A 424 -17.91 28.95 8.93
C LYS A 424 -16.51 29.55 8.84
N ARG A 425 -15.51 28.79 8.38
CA ARG A 425 -14.12 29.22 8.27
C ARG A 425 -13.76 29.51 6.82
N GLU A 426 -12.98 30.54 6.60
CA GLU A 426 -12.32 30.81 5.31
C GLU A 426 -10.82 30.55 5.48
N VAL A 427 -10.28 29.70 4.62
CA VAL A 427 -8.87 29.31 4.62
C VAL A 427 -8.26 29.67 3.28
N ASN A 428 -7.06 30.23 3.26
CA ASN A 428 -6.36 30.49 2.00
C ASN A 428 -6.18 29.18 1.22
N ALA A 429 -6.51 29.18 -0.08
CA ALA A 429 -6.52 27.99 -0.93
C ALA A 429 -5.13 27.30 -0.98
N ARG A 430 -4.03 28.07 -1.02
CA ARG A 430 -2.67 27.49 -0.99
C ARG A 430 -2.37 26.80 0.34
N ALA A 431 -2.80 27.40 1.46
CA ALA A 431 -2.66 26.79 2.78
C ALA A 431 -3.56 25.55 2.94
N TYR A 432 -4.73 25.51 2.32
CA TYR A 432 -5.58 24.33 2.28
C TYR A 432 -4.94 23.19 1.49
N VAL A 433 -4.45 23.47 0.28
CA VAL A 433 -3.80 22.50 -0.59
C VAL A 433 -2.52 21.92 0.03
N SER A 434 -1.75 22.76 0.77
CA SER A 434 -0.54 22.28 1.46
C SER A 434 -0.82 21.25 2.56
N ARG A 435 -2.03 21.24 3.13
CA ARG A 435 -2.47 20.21 4.10
C ARG A 435 -2.64 18.82 3.51
N PHE A 436 -2.69 18.71 2.18
CA PHE A 436 -2.72 17.46 1.44
C PHE A 436 -1.35 17.11 0.82
N ASN A 437 -0.28 17.64 1.43
CA ASN A 437 1.10 17.40 1.03
C ASN A 437 1.43 17.85 -0.41
N PHE A 438 0.86 18.98 -0.84
CA PHE A 438 1.29 19.69 -2.05
C PHE A 438 2.14 20.90 -1.66
N SER A 439 3.46 20.83 -1.87
CA SER A 439 4.38 21.95 -1.63
C SER A 439 4.16 23.07 -2.64
N GLY A 440 4.75 24.25 -2.43
CA GLY A 440 4.53 25.41 -3.29
C GLY A 440 4.69 25.14 -4.78
N ALA A 441 5.70 24.39 -5.19
CA ALA A 441 5.94 24.02 -6.60
C ALA A 441 4.93 22.97 -7.11
N ASP A 442 4.50 22.04 -6.24
CA ASP A 442 3.56 20.99 -6.60
C ASP A 442 2.14 21.52 -6.84
N GLN A 443 1.80 22.67 -6.23
CA GLN A 443 0.51 23.33 -6.42
C GLN A 443 0.29 23.85 -7.84
N GLU A 444 1.38 24.11 -8.57
CA GLU A 444 1.34 24.61 -9.96
C GLU A 444 1.36 23.45 -10.98
N LYS A 445 1.50 22.18 -10.54
CA LYS A 445 1.43 21.03 -11.44
C LYS A 445 0.04 20.90 -12.04
N LEU A 446 -0.02 20.60 -13.33
CA LEU A 446 -1.28 20.30 -14.01
C LEU A 446 -1.81 18.93 -13.57
N PHE A 447 -3.12 18.79 -13.47
CA PHE A 447 -3.76 17.53 -13.08
C PHE A 447 -3.35 16.36 -13.98
N GLY A 448 -3.21 16.60 -15.28
CA GLY A 448 -2.84 15.58 -16.26
C GLY A 448 -1.48 14.90 -16.01
N ILE A 449 -0.53 15.61 -15.36
CA ILE A 449 0.83 15.11 -15.09
C ILE A 449 1.01 14.57 -13.65
N LEU A 450 -0.04 14.62 -12.83
CA LEU A 450 0.02 14.12 -11.46
C LEU A 450 0.15 12.58 -11.45
N SER A 451 0.92 12.08 -10.49
CA SER A 451 0.94 10.65 -10.16
C SER A 451 -0.41 10.18 -9.59
N GLY A 452 -0.66 8.87 -9.58
CA GLY A 452 -1.88 8.30 -8.99
C GLY A 452 -2.15 8.78 -7.57
N GLY A 453 -1.14 8.74 -6.70
CA GLY A 453 -1.25 9.20 -5.32
C GLY A 453 -1.48 10.72 -5.19
N GLU A 454 -0.88 11.55 -6.05
CA GLU A 454 -1.16 12.98 -6.09
C GLU A 454 -2.60 13.25 -6.53
N ARG A 455 -3.12 12.51 -7.51
CA ARG A 455 -4.53 12.60 -7.94
C ARG A 455 -5.49 12.23 -6.83
N ASN A 456 -5.22 11.13 -6.11
CA ASN A 456 -6.05 10.69 -4.98
C ASN A 456 -6.10 11.74 -3.87
N ARG A 457 -4.95 12.33 -3.50
CA ARG A 457 -4.90 13.41 -2.50
C ARG A 457 -5.66 14.67 -2.94
N LEU A 458 -5.57 15.04 -4.21
CA LEU A 458 -6.33 16.18 -4.73
C LEU A 458 -7.83 15.91 -4.72
N HIS A 459 -8.24 14.71 -5.10
CA HIS A 459 -9.65 14.29 -5.09
C HIS A 459 -10.22 14.29 -3.67
N LEU A 460 -9.43 13.77 -2.71
CA LEU A 460 -9.78 13.82 -1.30
C LEU A 460 -9.95 15.27 -0.82
N ALA A 461 -9.04 16.17 -1.19
CA ALA A 461 -9.13 17.58 -0.85
C ALA A 461 -10.39 18.25 -1.43
N LEU A 462 -10.76 17.95 -2.67
CA LEU A 462 -11.99 18.45 -3.30
C LEU A 462 -13.24 17.96 -2.57
N THR A 463 -13.32 16.67 -2.30
CA THR A 463 -14.51 16.07 -1.66
C THR A 463 -14.70 16.55 -0.23
N LEU A 464 -13.61 16.68 0.54
CA LEU A 464 -13.69 17.17 1.91
C LEU A 464 -14.06 18.67 1.99
N LYS A 465 -13.93 19.42 0.90
CA LYS A 465 -14.39 20.81 0.79
C LYS A 465 -15.92 20.92 0.71
N ASP A 466 -16.64 19.91 0.24
CA ASP A 466 -18.05 19.98 -0.16
C ASP A 466 -19.09 20.00 0.96
N GLU A 467 -18.69 20.10 2.23
CA GLU A 467 -19.58 20.19 3.39
C GLU A 467 -20.69 19.12 3.45
N GLY A 468 -20.34 17.88 3.11
CA GLY A 468 -21.22 16.73 3.30
C GLY A 468 -21.38 16.36 4.76
N ASN A 469 -22.57 15.85 5.16
CA ASN A 469 -22.76 15.28 6.50
C ASN A 469 -22.75 13.75 6.51
N VAL A 470 -22.69 13.13 5.33
CA VAL A 470 -22.40 11.70 5.13
C VAL A 470 -21.29 11.58 4.09
N LEU A 471 -20.12 11.13 4.53
CA LEU A 471 -18.96 10.91 3.67
C LEU A 471 -18.96 9.48 3.14
N LEU A 472 -18.78 9.33 1.85
CA LEU A 472 -18.58 8.05 1.17
C LEU A 472 -17.15 8.03 0.62
N LEU A 473 -16.27 7.25 1.25
CA LEU A 473 -14.86 7.20 0.89
C LEU A 473 -14.52 5.83 0.29
N ASP A 474 -14.19 5.80 -1.00
CA ASP A 474 -13.82 4.56 -1.71
C ASP A 474 -12.29 4.47 -1.83
N GLU A 475 -11.67 3.59 -1.05
CA GLU A 475 -10.23 3.35 -0.94
C GLU A 475 -9.40 4.64 -0.73
N PRO A 476 -9.70 5.46 0.30
CA PRO A 476 -9.04 6.75 0.50
C PRO A 476 -7.57 6.63 0.92
N THR A 477 -7.12 5.44 1.30
CA THR A 477 -5.76 5.16 1.76
C THR A 477 -4.81 4.72 0.64
N ASN A 478 -5.34 4.38 -0.55
CA ASN A 478 -4.52 3.92 -1.66
C ASN A 478 -3.55 4.99 -2.16
N ASP A 479 -2.28 4.62 -2.31
CA ASP A 479 -1.19 5.51 -2.78
C ASP A 479 -1.00 6.80 -1.96
N VAL A 480 -1.50 6.83 -0.72
CA VAL A 480 -1.39 7.98 0.20
C VAL A 480 -0.31 7.71 1.24
N ASP A 481 0.49 8.72 1.57
CA ASP A 481 1.55 8.58 2.58
C ASP A 481 1.00 8.50 4.03
N VAL A 482 1.78 7.91 4.92
CA VAL A 482 1.39 7.65 6.32
C VAL A 482 0.98 8.91 7.08
N ASN A 483 1.61 10.07 6.80
CA ASN A 483 1.28 11.32 7.50
C ASN A 483 -0.09 11.84 7.05
N THR A 484 -0.39 11.76 5.76
CA THR A 484 -1.71 12.12 5.21
C THR A 484 -2.79 11.17 5.72
N ILE A 485 -2.50 9.85 5.81
CA ILE A 485 -3.45 8.87 6.39
C ILE A 485 -3.75 9.21 7.85
N ARG A 486 -2.73 9.52 8.67
CA ARG A 486 -2.93 9.93 10.06
C ARG A 486 -3.76 11.20 10.20
N ALA A 487 -3.49 12.21 9.37
CA ALA A 487 -4.28 13.43 9.37
C ALA A 487 -5.73 13.17 8.96
N LEU A 488 -5.98 12.22 8.05
CA LEU A 488 -7.33 11.78 7.67
C LEU A 488 -8.00 11.02 8.82
N GLU A 489 -7.29 10.12 9.50
CA GLU A 489 -7.77 9.43 10.72
C GLU A 489 -8.27 10.46 11.74
N GLU A 490 -7.42 11.41 12.13
CA GLU A 490 -7.76 12.48 13.09
C GLU A 490 -8.91 13.36 12.60
N GLY A 491 -8.96 13.66 11.31
CA GLY A 491 -10.05 14.41 10.68
C GLY A 491 -11.39 13.69 10.78
N LEU A 492 -11.41 12.37 10.54
CA LEU A 492 -12.61 11.53 10.63
C LEU A 492 -13.06 11.30 12.09
N GLU A 493 -12.13 11.10 13.03
CA GLU A 493 -12.44 11.01 14.47
C GLU A 493 -13.14 12.28 14.98
N ASN A 494 -12.77 13.45 14.46
CA ASN A 494 -13.36 14.74 14.84
C ASN A 494 -14.58 15.15 14.00
N PHE A 495 -14.98 14.32 13.03
CA PHE A 495 -16.11 14.60 12.16
C PHE A 495 -17.44 14.31 12.85
N ALA A 496 -18.33 15.31 12.93
CA ALA A 496 -19.63 15.18 13.61
C ALA A 496 -20.72 14.50 12.74
N GLY A 497 -20.43 14.18 11.49
CA GLY A 497 -21.32 13.46 10.58
C GLY A 497 -21.15 11.96 10.64
N CYS A 498 -21.64 11.26 9.61
CA CYS A 498 -21.43 9.83 9.41
C CYS A 498 -20.43 9.61 8.27
N ALA A 499 -19.67 8.53 8.33
CA ALA A 499 -18.84 8.12 7.22
C ALA A 499 -19.05 6.64 6.88
N VAL A 500 -19.03 6.31 5.60
CA VAL A 500 -18.96 4.93 5.10
C VAL A 500 -17.67 4.83 4.30
N VAL A 501 -16.78 3.96 4.74
CA VAL A 501 -15.41 3.89 4.22
C VAL A 501 -15.13 2.50 3.70
N ILE A 502 -14.94 2.35 2.40
CA ILE A 502 -14.40 1.15 1.80
C ILE A 502 -12.88 1.25 1.91
N SER A 503 -12.23 0.31 2.57
CA SER A 503 -10.77 0.24 2.60
C SER A 503 -10.28 -1.19 2.84
N HIS A 504 -9.12 -1.49 2.27
CA HIS A 504 -8.36 -2.70 2.55
C HIS A 504 -7.27 -2.46 3.62
N ASP A 505 -7.06 -1.21 4.02
CA ASP A 505 -6.16 -0.86 5.13
C ASP A 505 -6.84 -1.18 6.47
N ARG A 506 -6.48 -2.34 7.02
CA ARG A 506 -7.02 -2.87 8.27
C ARG A 506 -6.70 -1.97 9.47
N TRP A 507 -5.50 -1.39 9.50
CA TRP A 507 -5.08 -0.48 10.57
C TRP A 507 -5.91 0.81 10.59
N PHE A 508 -6.14 1.37 9.42
CA PHE A 508 -6.98 2.54 9.26
C PHE A 508 -8.41 2.25 9.74
N LEU A 509 -9.00 1.13 9.29
CA LEU A 509 -10.35 0.74 9.72
C LEU A 509 -10.43 0.43 11.22
N ASP A 510 -9.43 -0.24 11.79
CA ASP A 510 -9.41 -0.57 13.21
C ASP A 510 -9.41 0.68 14.10
N ARG A 511 -8.79 1.75 13.60
CA ARG A 511 -8.68 3.01 14.32
C ARG A 511 -9.93 3.89 14.20
N ILE A 512 -10.57 3.93 13.02
CA ILE A 512 -11.67 4.87 12.78
C ILE A 512 -13.06 4.23 12.84
N ALA A 513 -13.19 2.94 12.47
CA ALA A 513 -14.49 2.32 12.32
C ALA A 513 -15.14 2.02 13.69
N THR A 514 -16.39 2.41 13.81
CA THR A 514 -17.28 2.03 14.93
C THR A 514 -18.12 0.81 14.60
N HIS A 515 -18.28 0.53 13.31
CA HIS A 515 -19.04 -0.61 12.79
C HIS A 515 -18.36 -1.16 11.55
N ILE A 516 -18.51 -2.45 11.31
CA ILE A 516 -17.98 -3.13 10.11
C ILE A 516 -19.14 -3.73 9.30
N LEU A 517 -19.15 -3.47 8.01
CA LEU A 517 -20.04 -4.11 7.03
C LEU A 517 -19.18 -5.05 6.17
N ALA A 518 -19.24 -6.34 6.46
CA ALA A 518 -18.39 -7.35 5.85
C ALA A 518 -19.12 -8.16 4.79
N PHE A 519 -18.58 -8.22 3.59
CA PHE A 519 -19.01 -9.09 2.50
C PHE A 519 -18.26 -10.42 2.63
N GLU A 520 -18.92 -11.43 3.24
CA GLU A 520 -18.26 -12.69 3.68
C GLU A 520 -18.35 -13.85 2.68
N GLY A 521 -18.90 -13.63 1.49
CA GLY A 521 -19.12 -14.67 0.47
C GLY A 521 -20.57 -15.14 0.38
N ASP A 522 -20.87 -15.98 -0.61
CA ASP A 522 -22.21 -16.53 -0.86
C ASP A 522 -23.34 -15.49 -0.84
N SER A 523 -23.01 -14.26 -1.31
CA SER A 523 -23.91 -13.09 -1.33
C SER A 523 -24.42 -12.65 0.05
N GLN A 524 -23.72 -13.06 1.12
CA GLN A 524 -24.03 -12.67 2.50
C GLN A 524 -23.21 -11.45 2.92
N VAL A 525 -23.88 -10.51 3.58
CA VAL A 525 -23.27 -9.33 4.17
C VAL A 525 -23.57 -9.31 5.66
N TYR A 526 -22.52 -9.21 6.46
CA TYR A 526 -22.62 -9.21 7.91
C TYR A 526 -22.34 -7.81 8.48
N PHE A 527 -23.28 -7.27 9.24
CA PHE A 527 -23.12 -5.99 9.92
C PHE A 527 -22.71 -6.23 11.38
N PHE A 528 -21.59 -5.68 11.79
CA PHE A 528 -20.98 -5.86 13.10
C PHE A 528 -20.75 -4.52 13.79
N GLU A 529 -21.12 -4.39 15.05
CA GLU A 529 -20.81 -3.24 15.90
C GLU A 529 -19.49 -3.48 16.63
N GLY A 530 -18.48 -2.70 16.33
CA GLY A 530 -17.13 -2.82 16.88
C GLY A 530 -16.05 -2.45 15.86
N THR A 531 -14.79 -2.57 16.30
CA THR A 531 -13.60 -2.31 15.48
C THR A 531 -13.31 -3.46 14.50
N TYR A 532 -12.34 -3.24 13.60
CA TYR A 532 -11.91 -4.30 12.68
C TYR A 532 -11.33 -5.53 13.42
N SER A 533 -10.50 -5.32 14.43
CA SER A 533 -9.90 -6.40 15.22
C SER A 533 -10.97 -7.24 15.95
N GLU A 534 -11.97 -6.60 16.54
CA GLU A 534 -13.09 -7.27 17.20
C GLU A 534 -13.94 -8.08 16.22
N TYR A 535 -14.16 -7.53 15.01
CA TYR A 535 -14.84 -8.25 13.93
C TYR A 535 -14.04 -9.49 13.50
N GLU A 536 -12.71 -9.38 13.35
CA GLU A 536 -11.86 -10.50 12.93
C GLU A 536 -11.88 -11.64 13.97
N GLU A 537 -11.84 -11.31 15.26
CA GLU A 537 -12.01 -12.28 16.33
C GLU A 537 -13.40 -12.94 16.28
N ASN A 538 -14.44 -12.15 16.05
CA ASN A 538 -15.80 -12.66 15.89
C ASN A 538 -15.92 -13.59 14.69
N LYS A 539 -15.33 -13.21 13.53
CA LYS A 539 -15.28 -14.04 12.31
C LYS A 539 -14.60 -15.38 12.59
N LYS A 540 -13.43 -15.38 13.26
CA LYS A 540 -12.71 -16.61 13.64
C LYS A 540 -13.54 -17.52 14.57
N ARG A 541 -14.31 -16.95 15.50
CA ARG A 541 -15.20 -17.73 16.38
C ARG A 541 -16.39 -18.34 15.64
N ARG A 542 -16.97 -17.64 14.64
CA ARG A 542 -18.13 -18.10 13.86
C ARG A 542 -17.77 -19.09 12.77
N LEU A 543 -16.70 -18.84 12.02
CA LEU A 543 -16.35 -19.60 10.81
C LEU A 543 -15.14 -20.53 11.00
N GLY A 544 -14.39 -20.40 12.11
CA GLY A 544 -13.16 -21.14 12.34
C GLY A 544 -11.96 -20.57 11.55
N ASN A 545 -10.80 -21.24 11.65
CA ASN A 545 -9.60 -20.91 10.86
C ASN A 545 -9.67 -21.62 9.50
N GLU A 546 -10.53 -21.16 8.60
CA GLU A 546 -10.53 -21.68 7.22
C GLU A 546 -9.49 -20.93 6.39
N GLU A 547 -8.78 -21.67 5.51
CA GLU A 547 -7.91 -21.06 4.50
C GLU A 547 -8.74 -20.21 3.53
N PRO A 548 -8.17 -19.11 2.99
CA PRO A 548 -8.85 -18.25 2.03
C PRO A 548 -9.33 -19.08 0.83
N LYS A 549 -10.63 -19.11 0.59
CA LYS A 549 -11.26 -19.77 -0.55
C LYS A 549 -11.68 -18.71 -1.56
N ARG A 550 -11.65 -19.08 -2.84
CA ARG A 550 -12.15 -18.21 -3.90
C ARG A 550 -13.58 -17.80 -3.61
N PHE A 551 -13.83 -16.48 -3.64
CA PHE A 551 -15.15 -15.91 -3.42
C PHE A 551 -16.17 -16.46 -4.41
N LYS A 552 -17.26 -17.05 -3.90
CA LYS A 552 -18.34 -17.59 -4.71
C LYS A 552 -19.57 -16.71 -4.61
N TYR A 553 -20.20 -16.47 -5.75
CA TYR A 553 -21.49 -15.79 -5.82
C TYR A 553 -22.59 -16.84 -5.96
N LYS A 554 -23.75 -16.58 -5.33
CA LYS A 554 -24.95 -17.33 -5.68
C LYS A 554 -25.33 -17.01 -7.12
N LYS A 555 -25.68 -18.02 -7.89
CA LYS A 555 -26.28 -17.79 -9.23
C LYS A 555 -27.71 -17.32 -9.03
N LEU A 556 -28.10 -16.26 -9.72
CA LEU A 556 -29.50 -15.92 -9.90
C LEU A 556 -30.16 -17.10 -10.60
N MET A 557 -31.04 -17.83 -9.92
CA MET A 557 -31.93 -18.78 -10.61
C MET A 557 -32.87 -17.95 -11.44
N ALA A 558 -32.81 -18.08 -12.77
CA ALA A 558 -33.83 -17.54 -13.63
C ALA A 558 -35.15 -18.24 -13.29
N GLU A 559 -36.13 -17.47 -12.76
CA GLU A 559 -37.51 -17.90 -12.71
C GLU A 559 -38.10 -18.02 -14.10
#